data_f299cba8231f057d51ce724f18ade204
#
_entry.id   f299cba8231f057d51ce724f18ade204
#
_cell.length_a   1.000
_cell.length_b   1.000
_cell.length_c   1.000
_cell.angle_alpha   90.00
_cell.angle_beta   90.00
_cell.angle_gamma   90.00
#
_symmetry.space_group_name_H-M   'P 1'
#
loop_
_entity.id
_entity.type
_entity.pdbx_description
1 polymer ?
#
loop_
_entity_poly.entity_id
_entity_poly.type
_entity_poly.pdbx_seq_one_letter_code
_entity_poly.pdbx_strand_id
1 'polypeptide(L)'
;MKKILSLLVLAIVAVQFSWAADVITKDMNQLPLPARNFINRHFTKPEVSHIKIDKEMLEATKYEVLLTDGTEIEFDSKGNWEEVSARKGQMIPASIVPNFAVDYLKAHNFAAEGVTKVERDRKGYEVELSTGVSFKFDKKGKFVKADD
;
A
#
# COMPACT_ATOMS: atom_id res chain seq x y z
N MET A 1 15.06 -46.92 54.35
CA MET A 1 14.72 -46.72 52.98
C MET A 1 14.37 -45.24 52.75
N LYS A 2 15.25 -44.49 52.14
CA LYS A 2 15.03 -43.07 51.87
C LYS A 2 14.39 -42.96 50.51
N LYS A 3 13.12 -42.60 50.41
CA LYS A 3 12.46 -42.28 49.16
C LYS A 3 12.88 -40.89 48.73
N ILE A 4 13.71 -40.82 47.70
CA ILE A 4 14.04 -39.56 47.08
C ILE A 4 12.87 -39.19 46.18
N LEU A 5 12.08 -38.23 46.62
CA LEU A 5 11.02 -37.64 45.81
C LEU A 5 11.68 -36.68 44.84
N SER A 6 11.93 -37.15 43.64
CA SER A 6 12.42 -36.30 42.53
C SER A 6 11.30 -35.35 42.13
N LEU A 7 11.37 -34.09 42.56
CA LEU A 7 10.47 -33.03 42.16
C LEU A 7 10.91 -32.59 40.73
N LEU A 8 10.30 -33.20 39.74
CA LEU A 8 10.47 -32.74 38.34
C LEU A 8 9.72 -31.42 38.20
N VAL A 9 10.45 -30.33 38.38
CA VAL A 9 9.92 -28.99 38.05
C VAL A 9 9.88 -28.90 36.53
N LEU A 10 8.72 -29.17 35.96
CA LEU A 10 8.45 -28.92 34.54
C LEU A 10 8.34 -27.41 34.39
N ALA A 11 9.45 -26.77 34.01
CA ALA A 11 9.44 -25.38 33.58
C ALA A 11 8.68 -25.31 32.23
N ILE A 12 7.38 -24.99 32.31
CA ILE A 12 6.61 -24.60 31.15
C ILE A 12 7.14 -23.24 30.71
N VAL A 13 8.07 -23.23 29.77
CA VAL A 13 8.42 -22.04 29.06
C VAL A 13 7.21 -21.70 28.19
N ALA A 14 6.36 -20.85 28.70
CA ALA A 14 5.31 -20.23 27.90
C ALA A 14 6.02 -19.33 26.88
N VAL A 15 6.27 -19.86 25.69
CA VAL A 15 6.66 -19.07 24.56
C VAL A 15 5.47 -18.19 24.23
N GLN A 16 5.50 -16.98 24.74
CA GLN A 16 4.54 -15.96 24.35
C GLN A 16 4.87 -15.56 22.91
N PHE A 17 4.16 -16.16 21.95
CA PHE A 17 4.11 -15.62 20.60
C PHE A 17 3.40 -14.28 20.71
N SER A 18 4.18 -13.22 20.83
CA SER A 18 3.69 -11.88 20.62
C SER A 18 3.38 -11.76 19.13
N TRP A 19 2.13 -11.95 18.77
CA TRP A 19 1.65 -11.57 17.44
C TRP A 19 1.86 -10.07 17.36
N ALA A 20 2.64 -9.62 16.37
CA ALA A 20 2.75 -8.20 16.11
C ALA A 20 1.37 -7.74 15.65
N ALA A 21 0.64 -7.06 16.52
CA ALA A 21 -0.69 -6.56 16.22
C ALA A 21 -0.57 -5.34 15.29
N ASP A 22 -1.46 -5.25 14.31
CA ASP A 22 -1.62 -4.04 13.50
C ASP A 22 -1.87 -2.83 14.39
N VAL A 23 -1.21 -1.73 14.09
CA VAL A 23 -1.42 -0.45 14.78
C VAL A 23 -2.29 0.43 13.92
N ILE A 24 -3.42 0.90 14.48
CA ILE A 24 -4.29 1.89 13.84
C ILE A 24 -4.07 3.25 14.49
N THR A 25 -3.76 4.26 13.69
CA THR A 25 -3.50 5.63 14.17
C THR A 25 -4.01 6.66 13.17
N LYS A 26 -4.11 7.93 13.62
CA LYS A 26 -4.31 9.10 12.73
C LYS A 26 -3.06 9.98 12.66
N ASP A 27 -2.04 9.64 13.42
CA ASP A 27 -0.83 10.45 13.52
C ASP A 27 0.08 10.23 12.30
N MET A 28 0.13 11.22 11.43
CA MET A 28 0.99 11.25 10.25
C MET A 28 2.48 11.10 10.58
N ASN A 29 2.91 11.43 11.81
CA ASN A 29 4.31 11.28 12.22
C ASN A 29 4.73 9.80 12.36
N GLN A 30 3.77 8.88 12.41
CA GLN A 30 4.03 7.44 12.38
C GLN A 30 4.43 6.95 10.99
N LEU A 31 4.17 7.73 9.94
CA LEU A 31 4.60 7.41 8.57
C LEU A 31 6.07 7.81 8.35
N PRO A 32 6.82 7.04 7.54
CA PRO A 32 8.11 7.49 7.03
C PRO A 32 8.00 8.83 6.28
N LEU A 33 9.06 9.63 6.34
CA LEU A 33 9.08 10.95 5.71
C LEU A 33 8.71 10.94 4.20
N PRO A 34 9.19 9.98 3.38
CA PRO A 34 8.79 9.92 1.98
C PRO A 34 7.28 9.74 1.78
N ALA A 35 6.62 8.94 2.62
CA ALA A 35 5.17 8.74 2.57
C ALA A 35 4.41 10.02 2.90
N ARG A 36 4.82 10.73 3.96
CA ARG A 36 4.23 12.04 4.32
C ARG A 36 4.38 13.06 3.19
N ASN A 37 5.57 13.13 2.60
CA ASN A 37 5.85 14.04 1.49
C ASN A 37 5.01 13.70 0.26
N PHE A 38 4.82 12.42 -0.04
CA PHE A 38 3.96 11.97 -1.14
C PHE A 38 2.52 12.43 -0.94
N ILE A 39 1.94 12.17 0.23
CA ILE A 39 0.56 12.57 0.55
C ILE A 39 0.41 14.09 0.43
N ASN A 40 1.31 14.86 1.05
CA ASN A 40 1.24 16.32 1.02
C ASN A 40 1.42 16.92 -0.37
N ARG A 41 2.17 16.25 -1.25
CA ARG A 41 2.41 16.71 -2.62
C ARG A 41 1.21 16.49 -3.54
N HIS A 42 0.55 15.34 -3.41
CA HIS A 42 -0.43 14.89 -4.39
C HIS A 42 -1.88 15.13 -3.96
N PHE A 43 -2.13 15.33 -2.67
CA PHE A 43 -3.47 15.53 -2.14
C PHE A 43 -3.60 16.91 -1.51
N THR A 44 -4.50 17.72 -2.04
CA THR A 44 -4.80 19.04 -1.49
C THR A 44 -5.60 18.89 -0.19
N LYS A 45 -5.03 19.36 0.93
CA LYS A 45 -5.62 19.21 2.27
C LYS A 45 -5.90 17.73 2.60
N PRO A 46 -4.87 16.88 2.66
CA PRO A 46 -5.08 15.48 2.94
C PRO A 46 -5.60 15.31 4.37
N GLU A 47 -6.85 14.92 4.47
CA GLU A 47 -7.41 14.49 5.74
C GLU A 47 -7.27 12.98 5.84
N VAL A 48 -6.41 12.52 6.73
CA VAL A 48 -6.22 11.10 7.00
C VAL A 48 -7.36 10.62 7.89
N SER A 49 -8.12 9.64 7.40
CA SER A 49 -9.11 8.94 8.20
C SER A 49 -8.42 8.03 9.21
N HIS A 50 -7.55 7.17 8.73
CA HIS A 50 -6.66 6.35 9.57
C HIS A 50 -5.45 5.83 8.78
N ILE A 51 -4.45 5.41 9.53
CA ILE A 51 -3.24 4.73 9.06
C ILE A 51 -3.20 3.38 9.74
N LYS A 52 -3.15 2.30 8.97
CA LYS A 52 -2.87 0.96 9.45
C LYS A 52 -1.39 0.68 9.24
N ILE A 53 -0.71 0.33 10.32
CA ILE A 53 0.69 -0.08 10.30
C ILE A 53 0.72 -1.59 10.49
N ASP A 54 0.96 -2.29 9.42
CA ASP A 54 1.04 -3.74 9.41
C ASP A 54 2.46 -4.19 9.73
N LYS A 55 2.62 -4.86 10.86
CA LYS A 55 3.89 -5.36 11.39
C LYS A 55 3.86 -6.87 11.47
N GLU A 56 3.95 -7.54 10.35
CA GLU A 56 4.09 -8.99 10.36
C GLU A 56 5.49 -9.42 10.82
N MET A 57 5.56 -10.51 11.59
CA MET A 57 6.78 -10.95 12.28
C MET A 57 7.94 -11.31 11.34
N LEU A 58 7.68 -11.65 10.09
CA LEU A 58 8.67 -12.10 9.10
C LEU A 58 8.67 -11.27 7.82
N GLU A 59 7.78 -10.28 7.71
CA GLU A 59 7.67 -9.41 6.55
C GLU A 59 8.06 -7.97 6.89
N ALA A 60 8.41 -7.22 5.87
CA ALA A 60 8.68 -5.79 6.04
C ALA A 60 7.39 -5.05 6.42
N THR A 61 7.47 -4.12 7.37
CA THR A 61 6.35 -3.26 7.75
C THR A 61 5.75 -2.59 6.52
N LYS A 62 4.42 -2.61 6.42
CA LYS A 62 3.64 -1.88 5.42
C LYS A 62 2.76 -0.82 6.08
N TYR A 63 2.45 0.22 5.34
CA TYR A 63 1.58 1.30 5.78
C TYR A 63 0.43 1.43 4.81
N GLU A 64 -0.79 1.28 5.29
CA GLU A 64 -2.02 1.52 4.54
C GLU A 64 -2.66 2.81 5.05
N VAL A 65 -2.83 3.80 4.19
CA VAL A 65 -3.42 5.09 4.53
C VAL A 65 -4.77 5.21 3.85
N LEU A 66 -5.82 5.40 4.63
CA LEU A 66 -7.14 5.77 4.13
C LEU A 66 -7.35 7.28 4.32
N LEU A 67 -7.64 7.99 3.25
CA LEU A 67 -8.06 9.38 3.29
C LEU A 67 -9.57 9.51 3.51
N THR A 68 -10.04 10.66 3.94
CA THR A 68 -11.47 10.89 4.24
C THR A 68 -12.35 10.86 2.99
N ASP A 69 -11.79 11.09 1.80
CA ASP A 69 -12.48 10.93 0.52
C ASP A 69 -12.61 9.48 0.06
N GLY A 70 -12.00 8.54 0.79
CA GLY A 70 -12.00 7.11 0.48
C GLY A 70 -10.86 6.66 -0.43
N THR A 71 -9.87 7.54 -0.69
CA THR A 71 -8.64 7.14 -1.37
C THR A 71 -7.78 6.28 -0.44
N GLU A 72 -7.31 5.16 -0.93
CA GLU A 72 -6.38 4.25 -0.24
C GLU A 72 -4.99 4.37 -0.84
N ILE A 73 -3.97 4.40 0.02
CA ILE A 73 -2.58 4.50 -0.39
C ILE A 73 -1.76 3.49 0.40
N GLU A 74 -1.03 2.64 -0.30
CA GLU A 74 -0.10 1.70 0.31
C GLU A 74 1.34 2.15 0.13
N PHE A 75 2.13 2.02 1.20
CA PHE A 75 3.55 2.32 1.23
C PHE A 75 4.35 1.14 1.77
N ASP A 76 5.55 0.96 1.22
CA ASP A 76 6.53 0.03 1.78
C ASP A 76 7.12 0.52 3.11
N SER A 77 7.98 -0.28 3.72
CA SER A 77 8.63 0.04 5.01
C SER A 77 9.50 1.30 4.97
N LYS A 78 9.92 1.77 3.79
CA LYS A 78 10.72 2.98 3.59
C LYS A 78 9.86 4.19 3.27
N GLY A 79 8.55 4.01 3.09
CA GLY A 79 7.62 5.07 2.72
C GLY A 79 7.52 5.34 1.22
N ASN A 80 7.99 4.42 0.37
CA ASN A 80 7.73 4.49 -1.06
C ASN A 80 6.32 3.96 -1.34
N TRP A 81 5.53 4.71 -2.13
CA TRP A 81 4.19 4.25 -2.47
C TRP A 81 4.25 3.00 -3.37
N GLU A 82 3.34 2.07 -3.14
CA GLU A 82 3.17 0.84 -3.93
C GLU A 82 1.84 0.83 -4.67
N GLU A 83 0.78 1.35 -4.04
CA GLU A 83 -0.54 1.43 -4.64
C GLU A 83 -1.24 2.74 -4.25
N VAL A 84 -2.00 3.31 -5.18
CA VAL A 84 -2.97 4.37 -4.94
C VAL A 84 -4.27 4.00 -5.63
N SER A 85 -5.35 3.94 -4.86
CA SER A 85 -6.66 3.51 -5.32
C SER A 85 -7.73 4.51 -4.89
N ALA A 86 -8.49 5.03 -5.83
CA ALA A 86 -9.62 5.91 -5.54
C ALA A 86 -10.86 5.11 -5.14
N ARG A 87 -11.72 5.71 -4.33
CA ARG A 87 -13.05 5.18 -4.06
C ARG A 87 -13.82 5.01 -5.37
N LYS A 88 -14.69 4.00 -5.42
CA LYS A 88 -15.57 3.76 -6.59
C LYS A 88 -16.30 5.05 -7.02
N GLY A 89 -16.17 5.38 -8.29
CA GLY A 89 -16.76 6.59 -8.90
C GLY A 89 -15.88 7.84 -8.79
N GLN A 90 -14.68 7.73 -8.23
CA GLN A 90 -13.69 8.79 -8.17
C GLN A 90 -12.42 8.40 -8.95
N MET A 91 -11.56 9.37 -9.18
CA MET A 91 -10.27 9.19 -9.86
C MET A 91 -9.14 9.59 -8.93
N ILE A 92 -7.96 9.01 -9.13
CA ILE A 92 -6.76 9.45 -8.45
C ILE A 92 -6.23 10.76 -9.06
N PRO A 93 -5.43 11.55 -8.31
CA PRO A 93 -4.78 12.72 -8.87
C PRO A 93 -3.93 12.38 -10.10
N ALA A 94 -4.10 13.12 -11.18
CA ALA A 94 -3.36 12.91 -12.43
C ALA A 94 -1.84 12.97 -12.25
N SER A 95 -1.37 13.72 -11.26
CA SER A 95 0.06 13.84 -10.91
C SER A 95 0.72 12.54 -10.42
N ILE A 96 -0.08 11.54 -10.04
CA ILE A 96 0.40 10.23 -9.59
C ILE A 96 0.60 9.27 -10.78
N VAL A 97 -0.19 9.46 -11.85
CA VAL A 97 -0.12 8.58 -13.01
C VAL A 97 1.21 8.80 -13.75
N PRO A 98 2.03 7.75 -13.99
CA PRO A 98 3.29 7.92 -14.70
C PRO A 98 3.10 8.49 -16.12
N ASN A 99 4.00 9.38 -16.53
CA ASN A 99 3.88 10.05 -17.84
C ASN A 99 3.80 9.07 -19.02
N PHE A 100 4.57 7.99 -18.99
CA PHE A 100 4.52 6.97 -20.05
C PHE A 100 3.13 6.31 -20.15
N ALA A 101 2.43 6.12 -19.02
CA ALA A 101 1.08 5.60 -19.03
C ALA A 101 0.08 6.63 -19.57
N VAL A 102 0.22 7.90 -19.16
CA VAL A 102 -0.59 8.99 -19.71
C VAL A 102 -0.44 9.08 -21.23
N ASP A 103 0.79 9.01 -21.72
CA ASP A 103 1.09 9.09 -23.16
C ASP A 103 0.50 7.89 -23.91
N TYR A 104 0.63 6.69 -23.35
CA TYR A 104 0.03 5.49 -23.93
C TYR A 104 -1.50 5.58 -24.01
N LEU A 105 -2.14 5.98 -22.93
CA LEU A 105 -3.60 6.13 -22.86
C LEU A 105 -4.11 7.15 -23.89
N LYS A 106 -3.44 8.31 -23.99
CA LYS A 106 -3.77 9.34 -24.99
C LYS A 106 -3.63 8.82 -26.42
N ALA A 107 -2.54 8.11 -26.71
CA ALA A 107 -2.29 7.56 -28.05
C ALA A 107 -3.34 6.53 -28.48
N HIS A 108 -4.01 5.88 -27.51
CA HIS A 108 -5.03 4.87 -27.74
C HIS A 108 -6.46 5.35 -27.42
N ASN A 109 -6.67 6.65 -27.28
CA ASN A 109 -7.96 7.29 -27.03
C ASN A 109 -8.65 6.92 -25.70
N PHE A 110 -7.87 6.56 -24.66
CA PHE A 110 -8.39 6.29 -23.32
C PHE A 110 -8.32 7.49 -22.37
N ALA A 111 -7.81 8.63 -22.79
CA ALA A 111 -7.55 9.78 -21.91
C ALA A 111 -8.79 10.34 -21.19
N ALA A 112 -9.99 10.11 -21.72
CA ALA A 112 -11.26 10.59 -21.14
C ALA A 112 -11.82 9.70 -20.03
N GLU A 113 -11.31 8.48 -19.86
CA GLU A 113 -11.92 7.48 -18.97
C GLU A 113 -11.46 7.60 -17.51
N GLY A 114 -10.39 8.35 -17.26
CA GLY A 114 -9.86 8.60 -15.91
C GLY A 114 -9.24 7.35 -15.27
N VAL A 115 -8.19 7.58 -14.52
CA VAL A 115 -7.47 6.54 -13.81
C VAL A 115 -8.00 6.43 -12.38
N THR A 116 -8.38 5.23 -11.98
CA THR A 116 -8.91 4.94 -10.64
C THR A 116 -7.89 4.29 -9.73
N LYS A 117 -6.88 3.62 -10.30
CA LYS A 117 -5.85 2.92 -9.55
C LYS A 117 -4.51 2.94 -10.30
N VAL A 118 -3.42 3.09 -9.57
CA VAL A 118 -2.06 2.81 -10.04
C VAL A 118 -1.37 1.95 -8.99
N GLU A 119 -0.76 0.89 -9.46
CA GLU A 119 0.08 0.01 -8.66
C GLU A 119 1.48 -0.05 -9.27
N ARG A 120 2.50 -0.17 -8.44
CA ARG A 120 3.87 -0.43 -8.88
C ARG A 120 4.53 -1.49 -8.01
N ASP A 121 5.25 -2.36 -8.64
CA ASP A 121 6.01 -3.42 -7.98
C ASP A 121 7.40 -3.61 -8.62
N ARG A 122 8.04 -4.71 -8.29
CA ARG A 122 9.35 -5.06 -8.86
C ARG A 122 9.31 -5.36 -10.36
N LYS A 123 8.15 -5.66 -10.93
CA LYS A 123 7.95 -6.01 -12.34
C LYS A 123 7.64 -4.80 -13.20
N GLY A 124 6.97 -3.79 -12.63
CA GLY A 124 6.60 -2.57 -13.35
C GLY A 124 5.40 -1.87 -12.73
N TYR A 125 4.47 -1.48 -13.60
CA TYR A 125 3.31 -0.67 -13.21
C TYR A 125 2.03 -1.29 -13.78
N GLU A 126 0.94 -1.12 -13.03
CA GLU A 126 -0.41 -1.40 -13.49
C GLU A 126 -1.27 -0.15 -13.31
N VAL A 127 -2.01 0.23 -14.34
CA VAL A 127 -2.91 1.40 -14.33
C VAL A 127 -4.29 0.92 -14.69
N GLU A 128 -5.27 1.14 -13.80
CA GLU A 128 -6.66 0.76 -13.97
C GLU A 128 -7.53 1.98 -14.27
N LEU A 129 -8.42 1.83 -15.23
CA LEU A 129 -9.39 2.85 -15.61
C LEU A 129 -10.74 2.64 -14.91
N SER A 130 -11.58 3.68 -14.93
CA SER A 130 -12.94 3.65 -14.39
C SER A 130 -13.85 2.60 -15.05
N THR A 131 -13.50 2.14 -16.24
CA THR A 131 -14.18 1.03 -16.95
C THR A 131 -13.84 -0.36 -16.41
N GLY A 132 -12.80 -0.46 -15.59
CA GLY A 132 -12.26 -1.73 -15.07
C GLY A 132 -11.13 -2.30 -15.93
N VAL A 133 -10.85 -1.71 -17.10
CA VAL A 133 -9.71 -2.12 -17.94
C VAL A 133 -8.40 -1.71 -17.28
N SER A 134 -7.44 -2.61 -17.19
CA SER A 134 -6.12 -2.33 -16.68
C SER A 134 -5.03 -2.49 -17.73
N PHE A 135 -3.97 -1.69 -17.60
CA PHE A 135 -2.82 -1.67 -18.51
C PHE A 135 -1.55 -1.92 -17.71
N LYS A 136 -0.77 -2.91 -18.15
CA LYS A 136 0.50 -3.25 -17.50
C LYS A 136 1.68 -2.73 -18.32
N PHE A 137 2.63 -2.14 -17.61
CA PHE A 137 3.88 -1.61 -18.15
C PHE A 137 5.06 -2.21 -17.41
N ASP A 138 6.17 -2.44 -18.11
CA ASP A 138 7.41 -2.86 -17.47
C ASP A 138 8.06 -1.69 -16.68
N LYS A 139 9.17 -1.96 -16.02
CA LYS A 139 9.92 -0.93 -15.25
C LYS A 139 10.40 0.26 -16.08
N LYS A 140 10.54 0.08 -17.38
CA LYS A 140 10.99 1.11 -18.33
C LYS A 140 9.81 1.90 -18.90
N GLY A 141 8.57 1.56 -18.49
CA GLY A 141 7.36 2.19 -19.00
C GLY A 141 6.88 1.66 -20.34
N LYS A 142 7.41 0.51 -20.79
CA LYS A 142 6.94 -0.12 -22.02
C LYS A 142 5.66 -0.93 -21.75
N PHE A 143 4.65 -0.76 -22.59
CA PHE A 143 3.41 -1.53 -22.53
C PHE A 143 3.68 -3.05 -22.65
N VAL A 144 3.04 -3.83 -21.81
CA VAL A 144 3.13 -5.29 -21.77
C VAL A 144 1.82 -5.94 -22.21
N LYS A 145 0.72 -5.59 -21.57
CA LYS A 145 -0.62 -6.13 -21.87
C LYS A 145 -1.74 -5.27 -21.28
N ALA A 146 -2.94 -5.48 -21.78
CA ALA A 146 -4.17 -5.02 -21.15
C ALA A 146 -4.99 -6.23 -20.66
N ASP A 147 -5.70 -6.04 -19.54
CA ASP A 147 -6.61 -7.02 -18.96
C ASP A 147 -7.98 -6.32 -18.70
N ASP A 148 -9.08 -7.06 -18.88
CA ASP A 148 -10.47 -6.63 -18.59
C ASP A 148 -10.90 -7.16 -17.24
#